data_62cb155f7262116eaa5283fd3228e8f3
#
_entry.id   62cb155f7262116eaa5283fd3228e8f3
#
_cell.length_a   1.000
_cell.length_b   1.000
_cell.length_c   1.000
_cell.angle_alpha   90.00
_cell.angle_beta   90.00
_cell.angle_gamma   90.00
#
_symmetry.space_group_name_H-M   'P 1'
#
loop_
_entity.id
_entity.type
_entity.pdbx_description
1 polymer ?
#
loop_
_entity_poly.entity_id
_entity_poly.type
_entity_poly.pdbx_seq_one_letter_code
_entity_poly.pdbx_strand_id
1 'polypeptide(L)'
;ELARAIMAAIEKGKRVVVEHFDLIYPFLKREGSDLPVNADVMIGVGEEVIVTRPDLFGPIPQDIANIVFKSIRYRKMIHSAEDITGYFLSHGHPEDYEHAEVKHGFVLCFKDKPIVSLDTIEKKVRAVIEQDVPISFHDEEHISIGDVIYRCTAPRNHVRSAGEIEGFTLIKDIPYDPVRKCYLIVGLVGQKEAPKIGSDIDKIERIY
;
A
#
# COMPACT_ATOMS: atom_id res chain seq x y z
N GLU A 1 -4.76 -7.02 -19.58
CA GLU A 1 -6.03 -7.73 -19.33
C GLU A 1 -7.08 -6.75 -18.79
N LEU A 2 -6.82 -6.05 -17.67
CA LEU A 2 -7.74 -5.07 -17.08
C LEU A 2 -8.14 -3.96 -18.06
N ALA A 3 -7.18 -3.39 -18.80
CA ALA A 3 -7.47 -2.37 -19.81
C ALA A 3 -8.48 -2.86 -20.86
N ARG A 4 -8.35 -4.09 -21.34
CA ARG A 4 -9.32 -4.70 -22.30
C ARG A 4 -10.69 -4.92 -21.67
N ALA A 5 -10.73 -5.35 -20.41
CA ALA A 5 -11.99 -5.52 -19.68
C ALA A 5 -12.72 -4.18 -19.49
N ILE A 6 -12.00 -3.12 -19.18
CA ILE A 6 -12.53 -1.74 -19.09
C ILE A 6 -13.11 -1.31 -20.44
N MET A 7 -12.36 -1.48 -21.53
CA MET A 7 -12.81 -1.13 -22.88
C MET A 7 -14.08 -1.87 -23.25
N ALA A 8 -14.10 -3.20 -23.06
CA ALA A 8 -15.26 -4.02 -23.36
C ALA A 8 -16.51 -3.66 -22.53
N ALA A 9 -16.31 -3.17 -21.30
CA ALA A 9 -17.41 -2.67 -20.47
C ALA A 9 -17.96 -1.34 -20.98
N ILE A 10 -17.09 -0.42 -21.40
CA ILE A 10 -17.48 0.87 -21.98
C ILE A 10 -18.21 0.68 -23.30
N GLU A 11 -17.72 -0.19 -24.20
CA GLU A 11 -18.37 -0.54 -25.47
C GLU A 11 -19.79 -1.10 -25.26
N LYS A 12 -20.02 -1.78 -24.14
CA LYS A 12 -21.35 -2.28 -23.73
C LYS A 12 -22.21 -1.21 -23.05
N GLY A 13 -21.80 0.05 -23.06
CA GLY A 13 -22.51 1.18 -22.45
C GLY A 13 -22.52 1.17 -20.91
N LYS A 14 -21.63 0.41 -20.27
CA LYS A 14 -21.53 0.38 -18.82
C LYS A 14 -20.77 1.62 -18.30
N ARG A 15 -21.18 2.11 -17.13
CA ARG A 15 -20.38 3.06 -16.37
C ARG A 15 -19.26 2.30 -15.67
N VAL A 16 -18.04 2.79 -15.81
CA VAL A 16 -16.84 2.21 -15.18
C VAL A 16 -16.22 3.25 -14.29
N VAL A 17 -15.96 2.88 -13.06
CA VAL A 17 -15.18 3.69 -12.10
C VAL A 17 -13.86 2.95 -11.90
N VAL A 18 -12.75 3.65 -12.08
CA VAL A 18 -11.42 3.07 -11.96
C VAL A 18 -10.66 3.83 -10.89
N GLU A 19 -10.25 3.12 -9.85
CA GLU A 19 -9.29 3.65 -8.87
C GLU A 19 -7.87 3.60 -9.46
N HIS A 20 -7.03 4.53 -9.04
CA HIS A 20 -5.65 4.64 -9.52
C HIS A 20 -5.54 4.68 -11.05
N PHE A 21 -6.38 5.50 -11.65
CA PHE A 21 -6.50 5.62 -13.11
C PHE A 21 -5.15 5.93 -13.79
N ASP A 22 -4.27 6.67 -13.13
CA ASP A 22 -2.90 6.96 -13.58
C ASP A 22 -2.07 5.71 -13.88
N LEU A 23 -2.31 4.61 -13.15
CA LEU A 23 -1.60 3.35 -13.35
C LEU A 23 -2.10 2.58 -14.58
N ILE A 24 -3.40 2.62 -14.86
CA ILE A 24 -3.98 1.91 -16.00
C ILE A 24 -4.00 2.74 -17.28
N TYR A 25 -3.99 4.07 -17.16
CA TYR A 25 -4.09 4.99 -18.30
C TYR A 25 -3.06 4.73 -19.41
N PRO A 26 -1.77 4.47 -19.14
CA PRO A 26 -0.80 4.15 -20.18
C PRO A 26 -1.15 2.90 -21.00
N PHE A 27 -1.81 1.92 -20.38
CA PHE A 27 -2.24 0.70 -21.04
C PHE A 27 -3.50 0.93 -21.87
N LEU A 28 -4.44 1.74 -21.37
CA LEU A 28 -5.64 2.14 -22.10
C LEU A 28 -5.26 2.93 -23.36
N LYS A 29 -4.30 3.85 -23.26
CA LYS A 29 -3.79 4.63 -24.40
C LYS A 29 -3.08 3.77 -25.43
N ARG A 30 -2.41 2.70 -25.05
CA ARG A 30 -1.74 1.75 -25.97
C ARG A 30 -2.73 0.94 -26.81
N GLU A 31 -3.92 0.67 -26.31
CA GLU A 31 -4.97 -0.05 -27.05
C GLU A 31 -5.66 0.84 -28.09
N GLY A 32 -5.16 2.07 -28.32
CA GLY A 32 -5.57 2.93 -29.44
C GLY A 32 -6.92 3.61 -29.26
N SER A 33 -7.41 3.68 -28.04
CA SER A 33 -8.71 4.26 -27.77
C SER A 33 -8.59 5.71 -27.29
N ASP A 34 -9.26 6.61 -28.01
CA ASP A 34 -9.74 7.85 -27.43
C ASP A 34 -10.84 7.52 -26.44
N LEU A 35 -10.44 7.11 -25.23
CA LEU A 35 -11.38 6.86 -24.15
C LEU A 35 -12.11 8.16 -23.82
N PRO A 36 -13.46 8.17 -23.93
CA PRO A 36 -14.22 9.27 -23.40
C PRO A 36 -14.14 9.24 -21.87
N VAL A 37 -13.11 9.85 -21.29
CA VAL A 37 -13.06 10.11 -19.86
C VAL A 37 -14.10 11.17 -19.56
N ASN A 38 -15.24 10.76 -19.02
CA ASN A 38 -16.35 11.66 -18.73
C ASN A 38 -16.11 12.50 -17.48
N ALA A 39 -15.27 12.02 -16.57
CA ALA A 39 -14.86 12.73 -15.38
C ALA A 39 -13.59 12.15 -14.77
N ASP A 40 -12.60 12.99 -14.53
CA ASP A 40 -11.54 12.71 -13.58
C ASP A 40 -11.97 13.25 -12.23
N VAL A 41 -11.96 12.38 -11.23
CA VAL A 41 -12.20 12.76 -9.83
C VAL A 41 -10.92 12.49 -9.07
N MET A 42 -10.35 13.53 -8.49
CA MET A 42 -9.19 13.42 -7.64
C MET A 42 -9.62 13.63 -6.19
N ILE A 43 -9.29 12.69 -5.33
CA ILE A 43 -9.59 12.74 -3.89
C ILE A 43 -8.25 12.80 -3.15
N GLY A 44 -7.96 13.94 -2.58
CA GLY A 44 -6.82 14.14 -1.68
C GLY A 44 -7.26 13.92 -0.23
N VAL A 45 -6.56 13.07 0.49
CA VAL A 45 -6.80 12.81 1.92
C VAL A 45 -5.57 13.25 2.71
N GLY A 46 -5.74 14.32 3.50
CA GLY A 46 -4.74 14.88 4.40
C GLY A 46 -5.39 15.21 5.74
N GLU A 47 -5.12 16.40 6.26
CA GLU A 47 -5.89 16.95 7.40
C GLU A 47 -7.35 17.20 7.01
N GLU A 48 -7.59 17.46 5.73
CA GLU A 48 -8.91 17.60 5.13
C GLU A 48 -9.05 16.64 3.94
N VAL A 49 -10.28 16.24 3.63
CA VAL A 49 -10.60 15.51 2.41
C VAL A 49 -10.98 16.50 1.33
N ILE A 50 -10.19 16.57 0.28
CA ILE A 50 -10.41 17.45 -0.86
C ILE A 50 -10.83 16.61 -2.07
N VAL A 51 -11.98 16.91 -2.64
CA VAL A 51 -12.49 16.28 -3.85
C VAL A 51 -12.55 17.31 -4.96
N THR A 52 -11.93 17.03 -6.10
CA THR A 52 -11.97 17.92 -7.27
C THR A 52 -12.24 17.15 -8.56
N ARG A 53 -12.81 17.84 -9.53
CA ARG A 53 -12.97 17.37 -10.91
C ARG A 53 -12.20 18.33 -11.82
N PRO A 54 -10.97 17.99 -12.22
CA PRO A 54 -10.08 18.90 -12.93
C PRO A 54 -10.68 19.51 -14.21
N ASP A 55 -11.35 18.68 -15.01
CA ASP A 55 -11.92 19.14 -16.30
C ASP A 55 -13.15 20.04 -16.14
N LEU A 56 -13.80 20.00 -14.96
CA LEU A 56 -14.98 20.81 -14.69
C LEU A 56 -14.62 22.10 -13.93
N PHE A 57 -13.65 22.03 -13.02
CA PHE A 57 -13.29 23.12 -12.12
C PHE A 57 -11.94 23.77 -12.42
N GLY A 58 -11.35 23.44 -13.57
CA GLY A 58 -10.04 23.93 -13.99
C GLY A 58 -8.91 22.92 -13.74
N PRO A 59 -7.66 23.34 -13.96
CA PRO A 59 -6.51 22.46 -13.77
C PRO A 59 -6.39 22.02 -12.31
N ILE A 60 -5.87 20.82 -12.11
CA ILE A 60 -5.61 20.30 -10.77
C ILE A 60 -4.66 21.25 -10.04
N PRO A 61 -5.04 21.77 -8.86
CA PRO A 61 -4.10 22.50 -8.03
C PRO A 61 -2.85 21.66 -7.72
N GLN A 62 -1.69 22.25 -7.83
CA GLN A 62 -0.42 21.53 -7.72
C GLN A 62 -0.21 20.90 -6.34
N ASP A 63 -0.74 21.51 -5.30
CA ASP A 63 -0.73 21.00 -3.94
C ASP A 63 -1.54 19.70 -3.81
N ILE A 64 -2.73 19.63 -4.42
CA ILE A 64 -3.57 18.42 -4.46
C ILE A 64 -2.87 17.32 -5.26
N ALA A 65 -2.33 17.65 -6.43
CA ALA A 65 -1.57 16.70 -7.23
C ALA A 65 -0.39 16.12 -6.42
N ASN A 66 0.36 16.98 -5.73
CA ASN A 66 1.48 16.56 -4.90
C ASN A 66 1.05 15.64 -3.74
N ILE A 67 -0.09 15.92 -3.09
CA ILE A 67 -0.64 15.08 -2.02
C ILE A 67 -0.97 13.69 -2.57
N VAL A 68 -1.69 13.62 -3.69
CA VAL A 68 -2.12 12.35 -4.31
C VAL A 68 -0.92 11.52 -4.74
N PHE A 69 0.02 12.09 -5.48
CA PHE A 69 1.22 11.37 -5.93
C PHE A 69 2.10 10.91 -4.77
N LYS A 70 2.23 11.73 -3.74
CA LYS A 70 2.93 11.36 -2.52
C LYS A 70 2.23 10.22 -1.79
N SER A 71 0.90 10.24 -1.70
CA SER A 71 0.09 9.18 -1.09
C SER A 71 0.28 7.84 -1.81
N ILE A 72 0.22 7.81 -3.15
CA ILE A 72 0.43 6.58 -3.95
C ILE A 72 1.82 5.99 -3.68
N ARG A 73 2.85 6.83 -3.64
CA ARG A 73 4.22 6.36 -3.34
C ARG A 73 4.29 5.69 -1.97
N TYR A 74 3.74 6.32 -0.94
CA TYR A 74 3.72 5.75 0.41
C TYR A 74 2.93 4.45 0.47
N ARG A 75 1.77 4.37 -0.19
CA ARG A 75 0.98 3.13 -0.25
C ARG A 75 1.76 1.98 -0.86
N LYS A 76 2.47 2.19 -1.96
CA LYS A 76 3.31 1.16 -2.56
C LYS A 76 4.39 0.66 -1.60
N MET A 77 5.07 1.58 -0.91
CA MET A 77 6.06 1.22 0.10
C MET A 77 5.44 0.47 1.28
N ILE A 78 4.26 0.92 1.76
CA ILE A 78 3.52 0.29 2.86
C ILE A 78 3.17 -1.15 2.50
N HIS A 79 2.49 -1.39 1.38
CA HIS A 79 2.08 -2.72 0.97
C HIS A 79 3.26 -3.67 0.80
N SER A 80 4.34 -3.19 0.17
CA SER A 80 5.53 -4.01 -0.02
C SER A 80 6.24 -4.34 1.29
N ALA A 81 6.38 -3.35 2.18
CA ALA A 81 6.98 -3.56 3.50
C ALA A 81 6.12 -4.47 4.40
N GLU A 82 4.78 -4.34 4.30
CA GLU A 82 3.82 -5.20 4.99
C GLU A 82 3.98 -6.66 4.55
N ASP A 83 3.95 -6.93 3.24
CA ASP A 83 4.03 -8.28 2.72
C ASP A 83 5.38 -8.94 3.01
N ILE A 84 6.50 -8.20 2.88
CA ILE A 84 7.82 -8.71 3.28
C ILE A 84 7.86 -9.00 4.79
N THR A 85 7.28 -8.13 5.61
CA THR A 85 7.22 -8.32 7.07
C THR A 85 6.35 -9.53 7.42
N GLY A 86 5.18 -9.63 6.83
CA GLY A 86 4.25 -10.74 6.98
C GLY A 86 4.88 -12.08 6.61
N TYR A 87 5.61 -12.13 5.51
CA TYR A 87 6.35 -13.31 5.11
C TYR A 87 7.30 -13.84 6.20
N PHE A 88 8.05 -12.94 6.85
CA PHE A 88 8.96 -13.35 7.93
C PHE A 88 8.26 -13.65 9.26
N LEU A 89 7.08 -13.10 9.50
CA LEU A 89 6.31 -13.35 10.72
C LEU A 89 5.55 -14.66 10.67
N SER A 90 4.91 -14.94 9.54
CA SER A 90 4.00 -16.06 9.37
C SER A 90 4.63 -17.27 8.66
N HIS A 91 5.92 -17.22 8.38
CA HIS A 91 6.60 -18.24 7.56
C HIS A 91 5.89 -18.51 6.22
N GLY A 92 5.27 -17.50 5.64
CA GLY A 92 4.56 -17.59 4.38
C GLY A 92 3.04 -17.88 4.50
N HIS A 93 2.45 -17.84 5.70
CA HIS A 93 1.02 -18.04 5.95
C HIS A 93 0.31 -16.74 6.32
N PRO A 94 -0.17 -15.93 5.35
CA PRO A 94 -0.79 -14.62 5.62
C PRO A 94 -2.13 -14.68 6.34
N GLU A 95 -2.76 -15.84 6.43
CA GLU A 95 -4.02 -16.08 7.16
C GLU A 95 -3.92 -15.98 8.69
N ASP A 96 -2.72 -15.92 9.23
CA ASP A 96 -2.48 -15.88 10.68
C ASP A 96 -2.75 -14.50 11.30
N TYR A 97 -2.98 -13.48 10.48
CA TYR A 97 -3.21 -12.11 10.95
C TYR A 97 -4.17 -11.34 10.06
N GLU A 98 -4.83 -10.35 10.66
CA GLU A 98 -5.54 -9.29 9.93
C GLU A 98 -4.60 -8.10 9.73
N HIS A 99 -4.79 -7.35 8.67
CA HIS A 99 -3.98 -6.19 8.36
C HIS A 99 -4.82 -4.91 8.29
N ALA A 100 -4.19 -3.76 8.57
CA ALA A 100 -4.75 -2.45 8.36
C ALA A 100 -3.64 -1.46 7.97
N GLU A 101 -3.99 -0.49 7.15
CA GLU A 101 -3.10 0.61 6.83
C GLU A 101 -3.26 1.75 7.84
N VAL A 102 -2.17 2.44 8.10
CA VAL A 102 -2.12 3.69 8.85
C VAL A 102 -1.30 4.69 8.04
N LYS A 103 -1.36 5.96 8.40
CA LYS A 103 -0.56 6.98 7.74
C LYS A 103 0.94 6.61 7.80
N HIS A 104 1.54 6.42 6.63
CA HIS A 104 2.94 6.01 6.46
C HIS A 104 3.32 4.67 7.11
N GLY A 105 2.36 3.74 7.25
CA GLY A 105 2.65 2.45 7.86
C GLY A 105 1.52 1.43 7.73
N PHE A 106 1.74 0.29 8.36
CA PHE A 106 0.79 -0.81 8.44
C PHE A 106 0.70 -1.36 9.85
N VAL A 107 -0.40 -2.06 10.13
CA VAL A 107 -0.65 -2.75 11.38
C VAL A 107 -1.05 -4.19 11.06
N LEU A 108 -0.37 -5.15 11.65
CA LEU A 108 -0.73 -6.56 11.61
C LEU A 108 -1.33 -6.94 12.96
N CYS A 109 -2.56 -7.47 12.93
CA CYS A 109 -3.33 -7.87 14.12
C CYS A 109 -3.30 -9.40 14.30
N PHE A 110 -2.74 -9.87 15.39
CA PHE A 110 -2.66 -11.28 15.74
C PHE A 110 -3.59 -11.61 16.91
N LYS A 111 -4.37 -12.69 16.83
CA LYS A 111 -5.22 -13.13 17.93
C LYS A 111 -4.41 -13.49 19.17
N ASP A 112 -3.32 -14.20 18.97
CA ASP A 112 -2.38 -14.58 20.01
C ASP A 112 -1.13 -13.72 19.93
N LYS A 113 -0.50 -13.44 21.08
CA LYS A 113 0.72 -12.64 21.11
C LYS A 113 1.85 -13.35 20.38
N PRO A 114 2.38 -12.81 19.27
CA PRO A 114 3.49 -13.42 18.57
C PRO A 114 4.74 -13.51 19.45
N ILE A 115 5.37 -14.69 19.48
CA ILE A 115 6.62 -14.93 20.21
C ILE A 115 7.77 -14.75 19.21
N VAL A 116 8.05 -13.51 18.87
CA VAL A 116 9.06 -13.15 17.85
C VAL A 116 9.95 -12.01 18.35
N SER A 117 11.18 -11.99 17.86
CA SER A 117 12.05 -10.83 18.03
C SER A 117 11.83 -9.84 16.89
N LEU A 118 11.18 -8.70 17.17
CA LEU A 118 10.94 -7.66 16.17
C LEU A 118 12.24 -7.08 15.61
N ASP A 119 13.31 -7.06 16.41
CA ASP A 119 14.65 -6.67 15.90
C ASP A 119 15.17 -7.64 14.86
N THR A 120 14.91 -8.94 15.04
CA THR A 120 15.31 -9.95 14.06
C THR A 120 14.49 -9.83 12.79
N ILE A 121 13.18 -9.62 12.91
CA ILE A 121 12.29 -9.42 11.75
C ILE A 121 12.69 -8.15 11.00
N GLU A 122 12.88 -7.03 11.71
CA GLU A 122 13.30 -5.78 11.07
C GLU A 122 14.62 -5.93 10.31
N LYS A 123 15.62 -6.62 10.90
CA LYS A 123 16.90 -6.90 10.22
C LYS A 123 16.69 -7.69 8.94
N LYS A 124 15.82 -8.72 8.95
CA LYS A 124 15.51 -9.50 7.75
C LYS A 124 14.86 -8.66 6.66
N VAL A 125 13.86 -7.84 7.02
CA VAL A 125 13.19 -6.94 6.07
C VAL A 125 14.19 -5.93 5.49
N ARG A 126 15.01 -5.31 6.33
CA ARG A 126 16.07 -4.39 5.88
C ARG A 126 17.07 -5.05 4.95
N ALA A 127 17.43 -6.30 5.19
CA ALA A 127 18.31 -7.05 4.29
C ALA A 127 17.69 -7.25 2.89
N VAL A 128 16.38 -7.50 2.81
CA VAL A 128 15.65 -7.57 1.54
C VAL A 128 15.64 -6.21 0.83
N ILE A 129 15.46 -5.13 1.60
CA ILE A 129 15.50 -3.75 1.09
C ILE A 129 16.91 -3.39 0.57
N GLU A 130 17.93 -3.70 1.34
CA GLU A 130 19.35 -3.43 0.97
C GLU A 130 19.81 -4.23 -0.24
N GLN A 131 19.30 -5.45 -0.42
CA GLN A 131 19.55 -6.30 -1.58
C GLN A 131 18.77 -5.87 -2.83
N ASP A 132 17.88 -4.88 -2.68
CA ASP A 132 17.01 -4.37 -3.75
C ASP A 132 16.25 -5.48 -4.50
N VAL A 133 15.68 -6.42 -3.73
CA VAL A 133 15.00 -7.60 -4.28
C VAL A 133 13.82 -7.16 -5.15
N PRO A 134 13.69 -7.68 -6.39
CA PRO A 134 12.58 -7.32 -7.27
C PRO A 134 11.24 -7.80 -6.72
N ILE A 135 10.21 -6.96 -6.89
CA ILE A 135 8.83 -7.26 -6.50
C ILE A 135 7.96 -7.14 -7.75
N SER A 136 7.19 -8.18 -8.04
CA SER A 136 6.34 -8.21 -9.23
C SER A 136 5.02 -8.93 -8.96
N PHE A 137 4.03 -8.59 -9.76
CA PHE A 137 2.77 -9.31 -9.82
C PHE A 137 3.01 -10.74 -10.31
N HIS A 138 2.46 -11.72 -9.62
CA HIS A 138 2.49 -13.11 -10.04
C HIS A 138 1.11 -13.53 -10.61
N ASP A 139 0.07 -13.47 -9.79
CA ASP A 139 -1.33 -13.70 -10.16
C ASP A 139 -2.28 -12.87 -9.29
N GLU A 140 -3.59 -13.16 -9.34
CA GLU A 140 -4.60 -12.38 -8.62
C GLU A 140 -4.48 -12.47 -7.10
N GLU A 141 -3.83 -13.51 -6.56
CA GLU A 141 -3.67 -13.74 -5.12
C GLU A 141 -2.20 -13.69 -4.66
N HIS A 142 -1.23 -13.57 -5.59
CA HIS A 142 0.18 -13.70 -5.27
C HIS A 142 1.04 -12.60 -5.88
N ILE A 143 2.10 -12.27 -5.16
CA ILE A 143 3.22 -11.47 -5.65
C ILE A 143 4.51 -12.31 -5.61
N SER A 144 5.46 -11.96 -6.45
CA SER A 144 6.82 -12.49 -6.38
C SER A 144 7.72 -11.49 -5.66
N ILE A 145 8.42 -11.95 -4.62
CA ILE A 145 9.47 -11.21 -3.92
C ILE A 145 10.77 -11.97 -4.20
N GLY A 146 11.52 -11.52 -5.19
CA GLY A 146 12.60 -12.34 -5.76
C GLY A 146 12.07 -13.64 -6.30
N ASP A 147 12.64 -14.76 -5.84
CA ASP A 147 12.23 -16.12 -6.22
C ASP A 147 11.08 -16.68 -5.36
N VAL A 148 10.62 -15.91 -4.38
CA VAL A 148 9.55 -16.35 -3.48
C VAL A 148 8.20 -15.88 -3.99
N ILE A 149 7.26 -16.82 -4.15
CA ILE A 149 5.84 -16.51 -4.40
C ILE A 149 5.15 -16.38 -3.05
N TYR A 150 4.57 -15.22 -2.78
CA TYR A 150 3.90 -14.91 -1.53
C TYR A 150 2.44 -14.54 -1.76
N ARG A 151 1.54 -15.11 -0.96
CA ARG A 151 0.11 -14.81 -1.05
C ARG A 151 -0.14 -13.40 -0.50
N CYS A 152 -0.69 -12.55 -1.34
CA CYS A 152 -1.11 -11.21 -1.00
C CYS A 152 -2.64 -11.19 -0.88
N THR A 153 -3.18 -10.54 0.13
CA THR A 153 -4.61 -10.59 0.47
C THR A 153 -5.54 -9.91 -0.54
N ALA A 154 -5.02 -9.17 -1.50
CA ALA A 154 -5.76 -8.58 -2.64
C ALA A 154 -4.79 -8.05 -3.70
N PRO A 155 -5.26 -7.76 -4.92
CA PRO A 155 -4.47 -7.02 -5.89
C PRO A 155 -4.08 -5.66 -5.32
N ARG A 156 -2.84 -5.51 -4.92
CA ARG A 156 -2.31 -4.28 -4.33
C ARG A 156 -1.22 -3.69 -5.21
N ASN A 157 -1.03 -2.40 -5.07
CA ASN A 157 0.08 -1.73 -5.73
C ASN A 157 1.34 -1.86 -4.88
N HIS A 158 2.38 -2.46 -5.45
CA HIS A 158 3.68 -2.63 -4.83
C HIS A 158 4.73 -1.74 -5.50
N VAL A 159 5.85 -1.53 -4.83
CA VAL A 159 7.07 -1.02 -5.46
C VAL A 159 7.60 -2.06 -6.44
N ARG A 160 8.44 -1.66 -7.38
CA ARG A 160 9.04 -2.58 -8.36
C ARG A 160 10.21 -3.38 -7.77
N SER A 161 10.86 -2.78 -6.79
CA SER A 161 11.94 -3.42 -6.06
C SER A 161 11.93 -2.95 -4.60
N ALA A 162 12.43 -3.79 -3.72
CA ALA A 162 12.44 -3.53 -2.30
C ALA A 162 13.27 -2.28 -1.92
N GLY A 163 14.29 -1.94 -2.71
CA GLY A 163 15.11 -0.74 -2.51
C GLY A 163 14.35 0.58 -2.62
N GLU A 164 13.15 0.57 -3.21
CA GLU A 164 12.27 1.74 -3.22
C GLU A 164 11.59 2.01 -1.87
N ILE A 165 11.67 1.07 -0.90
CA ILE A 165 11.10 1.22 0.45
C ILE A 165 12.05 2.05 1.30
N GLU A 166 11.69 3.30 1.54
CA GLU A 166 12.50 4.23 2.34
C GLU A 166 12.11 4.20 3.82
N GLY A 167 13.09 4.34 4.69
CA GLY A 167 12.90 4.61 6.11
C GLY A 167 12.05 3.57 6.84
N PHE A 168 12.19 2.28 6.48
CA PHE A 168 11.45 1.20 7.14
C PHE A 168 11.90 1.00 8.59
N THR A 169 10.92 0.84 9.49
CA THR A 169 11.17 0.46 10.89
C THR A 169 9.95 -0.25 11.49
N LEU A 170 10.17 -1.12 12.47
CA LEU A 170 9.13 -1.73 13.29
C LEU A 170 9.08 -1.05 14.67
N ILE A 171 7.89 -0.77 15.16
CA ILE A 171 7.70 -0.38 16.56
C ILE A 171 8.00 -1.60 17.44
N LYS A 172 8.86 -1.44 18.44
CA LYS A 172 9.43 -2.58 19.19
C LYS A 172 8.49 -3.21 20.20
N ASP A 173 7.39 -2.54 20.53
CA ASP A 173 6.36 -3.07 21.42
C ASP A 173 5.29 -3.81 20.63
N ILE A 174 4.70 -4.84 21.24
CA ILE A 174 3.55 -5.57 20.72
C ILE A 174 2.38 -5.30 21.67
N PRO A 175 1.69 -4.14 21.54
CA PRO A 175 0.58 -3.77 22.38
C PRO A 175 -0.66 -4.64 22.09
N TYR A 176 -1.51 -4.79 23.10
CA TYR A 176 -2.83 -5.40 22.94
C TYR A 176 -3.88 -4.31 22.65
N ASP A 177 -4.65 -4.49 21.58
CA ASP A 177 -5.81 -3.65 21.26
C ASP A 177 -7.07 -4.28 21.87
N PRO A 178 -7.64 -3.67 22.93
CA PRO A 178 -8.83 -4.22 23.59
C PRO A 178 -10.12 -4.13 22.74
N VAL A 179 -10.14 -3.24 21.76
CA VAL A 179 -11.29 -3.06 20.86
C VAL A 179 -11.31 -4.14 19.80
N ARG A 180 -10.18 -4.38 19.16
CA ARG A 180 -10.02 -5.44 18.15
C ARG A 180 -9.74 -6.81 18.76
N LYS A 181 -9.41 -6.87 20.06
CA LYS A 181 -9.03 -8.07 20.80
C LYS A 181 -7.85 -8.81 20.16
N CYS A 182 -6.84 -8.09 19.75
CA CYS A 182 -5.64 -8.62 19.10
C CYS A 182 -4.36 -7.91 19.55
N TYR A 183 -3.23 -8.53 19.27
CA TYR A 183 -1.89 -7.95 19.48
C TYR A 183 -1.42 -7.30 18.18
N LEU A 184 -0.83 -6.13 18.30
CA LEU A 184 -0.46 -5.32 17.14
C LEU A 184 1.06 -5.37 16.89
N ILE A 185 1.43 -5.63 15.63
CA ILE A 185 2.77 -5.33 15.11
C ILE A 185 2.63 -4.19 14.13
N VAL A 186 3.37 -3.10 14.37
CA VAL A 186 3.29 -1.87 13.59
C VAL A 186 4.58 -1.64 12.83
N GLY A 187 4.49 -1.48 11.53
CA GLY A 187 5.58 -1.10 10.65
C GLY A 187 5.35 0.27 10.06
N LEU A 188 6.42 1.06 9.94
CA LEU A 188 6.42 2.41 9.37
C LEU A 188 7.38 2.49 8.19
N VAL A 189 7.06 3.35 7.24
CA VAL A 189 7.90 3.67 6.07
C VAL A 189 8.06 5.18 5.93
N GLY A 190 9.07 5.63 5.17
CA GLY A 190 9.31 7.05 4.93
C GLY A 190 9.82 7.82 6.16
N GLN A 191 10.24 7.13 7.21
CA GLN A 191 10.80 7.76 8.41
C GLN A 191 12.26 8.13 8.16
N LYS A 192 12.62 9.36 8.48
CA LYS A 192 14.05 9.80 8.44
C LYS A 192 14.83 9.33 9.66
N GLU A 193 14.15 9.12 10.79
CA GLU A 193 14.68 8.62 12.05
C GLU A 193 13.69 7.64 12.67
N ALA A 194 14.19 6.68 13.45
CA ALA A 194 13.31 5.78 14.19
C ALA A 194 12.45 6.58 15.18
N PRO A 195 11.13 6.38 15.22
CA PRO A 195 10.27 7.11 16.16
C PRO A 195 10.68 6.78 17.60
N LYS A 196 10.76 7.79 18.44
CA LYS A 196 10.99 7.61 19.88
C LYS A 196 9.76 6.97 20.49
N ILE A 197 9.95 5.84 21.15
CA ILE A 197 8.90 5.05 21.81
C ILE A 197 8.15 5.98 22.79
N GLY A 198 6.81 5.99 22.68
CA GLY A 198 5.91 6.59 23.67
C GLY A 198 5.13 7.83 23.26
N SER A 199 5.50 8.54 22.18
CA SER A 199 4.80 9.77 21.75
C SER A 199 4.04 9.68 20.43
N ASP A 200 4.25 8.64 19.63
CA ASP A 200 3.80 8.63 18.25
C ASP A 200 2.72 7.60 17.93
N ILE A 201 2.45 6.64 18.82
CA ILE A 201 1.33 5.67 18.62
C ILE A 201 -0.01 6.41 18.62
N ASP A 202 -0.17 7.43 19.45
CA ASP A 202 -1.38 8.26 19.52
C ASP A 202 -1.55 9.18 18.30
N LYS A 203 -0.48 9.38 17.52
CA LYS A 203 -0.48 10.20 16.30
C LYS A 203 -0.69 9.40 15.01
N ILE A 204 -0.80 8.08 15.11
CA ILE A 204 -1.10 7.23 13.97
C ILE A 204 -2.59 7.38 13.66
N GLU A 205 -2.92 8.30 12.76
CA GLU A 205 -4.27 8.44 12.23
C GLU A 205 -4.61 7.23 11.36
N ARG A 206 -5.64 6.51 11.75
CA ARG A 206 -6.19 5.40 10.95
C ARG A 206 -6.88 5.98 9.73
N ILE A 207 -6.47 5.56 8.55
CA ILE A 207 -7.19 5.80 7.30
C ILE A 207 -8.26 4.69 7.21
N TYR A 208 -9.51 5.08 7.38
CA TYR A 208 -10.68 4.20 7.17
C TYR A 208 -11.20 4.39 5.75
#